data_051c9d8a40181b261c883177ae5bfc1c
#
_entry.id   051c9d8a40181b261c883177ae5bfc1c
#
_cell.length_a   1.000
_cell.length_b   1.000
_cell.length_c   1.000
_cell.angle_alpha   90.00
_cell.angle_beta   90.00
_cell.angle_gamma   90.00
#
_symmetry.space_group_name_H-M   'P 1'
#
loop_
_entity.id
_entity.type
_entity.pdbx_description
1 polymer ?
#
loop_
_entity_poly.entity_id
_entity_poly.type
_entity_poly.pdbx_seq_one_letter_code
_entity_poly.pdbx_strand_id
1 'polypeptide(L)'
;MIDDWVVTSDKSEIKRFSDLSDQWWDKNGAFSPLHLMTPVRMEFILEALTQWQFHGIQGPKPLSNINLLDVGCGGGLLSEPLTRLGASVTGIDASDAAIKAAKRHSDLSGLKINYITGDITTLISENKLYDVVVASEVIEHVFSPVEFLKGLKKLVKPNGKIIITTISRSIKSLLIAKIAAEYITKMIPVGTHQWKKFIKPEELQDLLDVAGFKVDMTRGISFKLKDDRFVLDDNISMNYAIVATAIVKDNKEC
;
A
#
# COMPACT_ATOMS: atom_id res chain seq x y z
N MET A 1 -8.72 -10.98 -24.46
CA MET A 1 -8.28 -12.00 -23.50
C MET A 1 -7.58 -11.25 -22.39
N ILE A 2 -8.14 -11.25 -21.17
CA ILE A 2 -7.44 -10.79 -19.97
C ILE A 2 -6.57 -11.98 -19.63
N ASP A 3 -5.26 -11.82 -19.77
CA ASP A 3 -4.32 -12.89 -19.55
C ASP A 3 -4.41 -13.36 -18.09
N ASP A 4 -4.47 -14.68 -17.85
CA ASP A 4 -4.62 -15.35 -16.54
C ASP A 4 -3.48 -15.10 -15.54
N TRP A 5 -2.52 -14.22 -15.87
CA TRP A 5 -1.31 -13.96 -15.09
C TRP A 5 -1.44 -12.88 -13.99
N VAL A 6 -2.62 -12.26 -13.85
CA VAL A 6 -2.87 -11.19 -12.85
C VAL A 6 -3.47 -11.74 -11.54
N VAL A 7 -3.33 -13.02 -11.24
CA VAL A 7 -3.60 -13.51 -9.88
C VAL A 7 -2.51 -12.97 -8.96
N THR A 8 -2.82 -11.88 -8.30
CA THR A 8 -1.86 -11.02 -7.60
C THR A 8 -1.42 -11.54 -6.24
N SER A 9 -2.10 -12.51 -5.65
CA SER A 9 -1.76 -12.98 -4.30
C SER A 9 -1.90 -14.50 -4.14
N ASP A 10 -1.05 -15.05 -3.27
CA ASP A 10 -1.09 -16.45 -2.89
C ASP A 10 -2.36 -16.75 -2.07
N LYS A 11 -3.12 -17.78 -2.49
CA LYS A 11 -4.36 -18.20 -1.80
C LYS A 11 -4.13 -18.54 -0.32
N SER A 12 -2.95 -19.03 0.04
CA SER A 12 -2.59 -19.33 1.42
C SER A 12 -2.44 -18.06 2.27
N GLU A 13 -1.91 -16.98 1.70
CA GLU A 13 -1.82 -15.67 2.35
C GLU A 13 -3.20 -15.04 2.53
N ILE A 14 -4.03 -15.05 1.47
CA ILE A 14 -5.42 -14.55 1.57
C ILE A 14 -6.17 -15.27 2.69
N LYS A 15 -6.07 -16.60 2.78
CA LYS A 15 -6.71 -17.38 3.83
C LYS A 15 -6.24 -16.95 5.21
N ARG A 16 -4.96 -16.75 5.40
CA ARG A 16 -4.36 -16.36 6.68
C ARG A 16 -4.83 -14.98 7.14
N PHE A 17 -4.86 -13.98 6.26
CA PHE A 17 -5.42 -12.66 6.59
C PHE A 17 -6.92 -12.73 6.87
N SER A 18 -7.63 -13.63 6.18
CA SER A 18 -9.06 -13.87 6.42
C SER A 18 -9.32 -14.47 7.80
N ASP A 19 -8.50 -15.43 8.24
CA ASP A 19 -8.64 -16.10 9.54
C ASP A 19 -8.41 -15.13 10.73
N LEU A 20 -7.71 -14.02 10.50
CA LEU A 20 -7.44 -12.98 11.50
C LEU A 20 -8.36 -11.73 11.35
N SER A 21 -9.34 -11.79 10.48
CA SER A 21 -10.12 -10.59 10.07
C SER A 21 -10.84 -9.86 11.21
N ASP A 22 -11.22 -10.53 12.27
CA ASP A 22 -11.87 -9.91 13.43
C ASP A 22 -10.91 -9.05 14.28
N GLN A 23 -9.59 -9.20 14.07
CA GLN A 23 -8.56 -8.48 14.82
C GLN A 23 -8.05 -7.24 14.11
N TRP A 24 -8.55 -6.90 12.90
CA TRP A 24 -8.05 -5.75 12.13
C TRP A 24 -8.00 -4.45 12.91
N TRP A 25 -8.95 -4.21 13.78
CA TRP A 25 -9.07 -2.96 14.54
C TRP A 25 -8.67 -3.11 16.03
N ASP A 26 -8.19 -4.28 16.42
CA ASP A 26 -7.57 -4.48 17.73
C ASP A 26 -6.11 -3.99 17.70
N LYS A 27 -5.85 -2.85 18.34
CA LYS A 27 -4.52 -2.24 18.41
C LYS A 27 -3.49 -3.11 19.15
N ASN A 28 -3.93 -4.07 19.94
CA ASN A 28 -3.09 -5.02 20.65
C ASN A 28 -3.08 -6.42 20.02
N GLY A 29 -3.83 -6.60 18.92
CA GLY A 29 -3.97 -7.85 18.18
C GLY A 29 -2.87 -8.08 17.16
N ALA A 30 -3.13 -9.05 16.28
CA ALA A 30 -2.17 -9.47 15.24
C ALA A 30 -1.75 -8.35 14.27
N PHE A 31 -2.58 -7.32 14.09
CA PHE A 31 -2.31 -6.17 13.21
C PHE A 31 -1.74 -4.95 13.93
N SER A 32 -1.36 -5.08 15.22
CA SER A 32 -0.72 -4.00 16.00
C SER A 32 0.43 -3.31 15.25
N PRO A 33 1.36 -4.02 14.55
CA PRO A 33 2.41 -3.36 13.78
C PRO A 33 1.89 -2.45 12.67
N LEU A 34 0.79 -2.81 12.00
CA LEU A 34 0.18 -1.98 10.96
C LEU A 34 -0.43 -0.71 11.54
N HIS A 35 -1.05 -0.80 12.73
CA HIS A 35 -1.53 0.37 13.45
C HIS A 35 -0.41 1.35 13.80
N LEU A 36 0.75 0.83 14.27
CA LEU A 36 1.92 1.65 14.60
C LEU A 36 2.53 2.31 13.34
N MET A 37 2.45 1.65 12.19
CA MET A 37 2.98 2.19 10.94
C MET A 37 2.02 3.14 10.21
N THR A 38 0.72 3.07 10.47
CA THR A 38 -0.27 3.92 9.79
C THR A 38 0.04 5.42 9.87
N PRO A 39 0.43 6.01 11.03
CA PRO A 39 0.73 7.44 11.11
C PRO A 39 1.88 7.87 10.18
N VAL A 40 3.00 7.13 10.15
CA VAL A 40 4.15 7.48 9.30
C VAL A 40 3.86 7.27 7.81
N ARG A 41 3.03 6.29 7.46
CA ARG A 41 2.54 6.11 6.08
C ARG A 41 1.67 7.29 5.64
N MET A 42 0.78 7.74 6.52
CA MET A 42 -0.03 8.93 6.27
C MET A 42 0.82 10.19 6.12
N GLU A 43 1.87 10.36 6.95
CA GLU A 43 2.83 11.44 6.83
C GLU A 43 3.51 11.44 5.45
N PHE A 44 4.00 10.28 4.99
CA PHE A 44 4.60 10.14 3.66
C PHE A 44 3.61 10.46 2.53
N ILE A 45 2.39 9.92 2.60
CA ILE A 45 1.35 10.17 1.58
C ILE A 45 1.06 11.68 1.49
N LEU A 46 0.93 12.36 2.62
CA LEU A 46 0.69 13.80 2.65
C LEU A 46 1.90 14.58 2.12
N GLU A 47 3.13 14.23 2.51
CA GLU A 47 4.36 14.85 1.98
C GLU A 47 4.40 14.71 0.45
N ALA A 48 4.21 13.49 -0.07
CA ALA A 48 4.23 13.18 -1.49
C ALA A 48 3.18 13.96 -2.29
N LEU A 49 1.96 14.04 -1.78
CA LEU A 49 0.86 14.70 -2.48
C LEU A 49 0.91 16.23 -2.35
N THR A 50 1.39 16.77 -1.24
CA THR A 50 1.56 18.22 -1.06
C THR A 50 2.59 18.80 -2.02
N GLN A 51 3.67 18.07 -2.31
CA GLN A 51 4.69 18.50 -3.27
C GLN A 51 4.20 18.45 -4.71
N TRP A 52 3.20 17.63 -5.02
CA TRP A 52 2.79 17.38 -6.42
C TRP A 52 1.73 18.37 -6.94
N GLN A 53 0.68 18.66 -6.21
CA GLN A 53 -0.48 19.39 -6.77
C GLN A 53 -1.04 20.48 -5.84
N PHE A 54 -0.60 20.52 -4.60
CA PHE A 54 -1.34 21.19 -3.56
C PHE A 54 -0.66 22.45 -3.00
N HIS A 55 0.02 23.22 -3.87
CA HIS A 55 0.38 24.58 -3.51
C HIS A 55 -0.91 25.36 -3.18
N GLY A 56 -1.37 25.25 -1.93
CA GLY A 56 -2.50 26.03 -1.43
C GLY A 56 -3.68 25.29 -0.80
N ILE A 57 -3.68 23.94 -0.72
CA ILE A 57 -4.70 23.25 0.06
C ILE A 57 -4.35 23.40 1.54
N GLN A 58 -4.87 24.46 2.14
CA GLN A 58 -4.87 24.67 3.57
C GLN A 58 -6.26 24.32 4.10
N GLY A 59 -6.30 23.56 5.20
CA GLY A 59 -7.58 23.24 5.84
C GLY A 59 -7.67 21.80 6.32
N PRO A 60 -8.77 21.43 6.97
CA PRO A 60 -8.93 20.12 7.62
C PRO A 60 -9.10 18.96 6.64
N LYS A 61 -9.28 19.22 5.33
CA LYS A 61 -9.47 18.22 4.29
C LYS A 61 -8.53 18.43 3.10
N PRO A 62 -7.22 18.23 3.29
CA PRO A 62 -6.21 18.49 2.26
C PRO A 62 -6.31 17.59 1.04
N LEU A 63 -7.02 16.46 1.10
CA LEU A 63 -7.19 15.52 0.00
C LEU A 63 -8.55 15.63 -0.70
N SER A 64 -9.26 16.76 -0.51
CA SER A 64 -10.54 17.01 -1.20
C SER A 64 -10.32 16.96 -2.72
N ASN A 65 -11.27 16.33 -3.44
CA ASN A 65 -11.26 16.13 -4.90
C ASN A 65 -10.21 15.13 -5.42
N ILE A 66 -9.55 14.38 -4.55
CA ILE A 66 -8.70 13.26 -4.96
C ILE A 66 -9.51 11.98 -4.97
N ASN A 67 -9.57 11.31 -6.14
CA ASN A 67 -10.02 9.94 -6.23
C ASN A 67 -8.83 9.02 -5.97
N LEU A 68 -8.88 8.28 -4.87
CA LEU A 68 -7.77 7.45 -4.40
C LEU A 68 -8.19 5.97 -4.38
N LEU A 69 -7.30 5.12 -4.91
CA LEU A 69 -7.41 3.67 -4.80
C LEU A 69 -6.41 3.15 -3.76
N ASP A 70 -6.91 2.41 -2.77
CA ASP A 70 -6.13 1.68 -1.76
C ASP A 70 -6.15 0.19 -2.12
N VAL A 71 -5.05 -0.31 -2.67
CA VAL A 71 -4.90 -1.70 -3.14
C VAL A 71 -4.34 -2.56 -2.03
N GLY A 72 -4.99 -3.69 -1.74
CA GLY A 72 -4.68 -4.49 -0.57
C GLY A 72 -5.08 -3.77 0.71
N CYS A 73 -6.25 -3.12 0.71
CA CYS A 73 -6.68 -2.23 1.79
C CYS A 73 -6.93 -2.95 3.13
N GLY A 74 -7.01 -4.28 3.14
CA GLY A 74 -7.28 -5.09 4.32
C GLY A 74 -8.53 -4.61 5.06
N GLY A 75 -8.42 -4.40 6.37
CA GLY A 75 -9.47 -3.86 7.22
C GLY A 75 -9.71 -2.35 7.11
N GLY A 76 -9.03 -1.64 6.18
CA GLY A 76 -9.26 -0.22 5.93
C GLY A 76 -8.42 0.75 6.77
N LEU A 77 -7.29 0.29 7.34
CA LEU A 77 -6.45 1.08 8.23
C LEU A 77 -5.86 2.35 7.58
N LEU A 78 -5.62 2.34 6.26
CA LEU A 78 -5.22 3.53 5.48
C LEU A 78 -6.41 4.20 4.83
N SER A 79 -7.39 3.43 4.35
CA SER A 79 -8.58 3.96 3.67
C SER A 79 -9.36 4.96 4.53
N GLU A 80 -9.54 4.67 5.83
CA GLU A 80 -10.29 5.56 6.71
C GLU A 80 -9.62 6.92 6.97
N PRO A 81 -8.34 7.01 7.41
CA PRO A 81 -7.69 8.29 7.60
C PRO A 81 -7.58 9.09 6.31
N LEU A 82 -7.36 8.46 5.15
CA LEU A 82 -7.38 9.13 3.84
C LEU A 82 -8.75 9.76 3.55
N THR A 83 -9.83 9.04 3.85
CA THR A 83 -11.20 9.55 3.71
C THR A 83 -11.49 10.70 4.67
N ARG A 84 -11.02 10.64 5.93
CA ARG A 84 -11.15 11.74 6.90
C ARG A 84 -10.45 13.01 6.43
N LEU A 85 -9.36 12.87 5.69
CA LEU A 85 -8.64 13.99 5.05
C LEU A 85 -9.30 14.49 3.75
N GLY A 86 -10.43 13.89 3.36
CA GLY A 86 -11.27 14.38 2.26
C GLY A 86 -11.14 13.61 0.94
N ALA A 87 -10.29 12.61 0.84
CA ALA A 87 -10.20 11.79 -0.37
C ALA A 87 -11.49 10.98 -0.61
N SER A 88 -11.85 10.83 -1.90
CA SER A 88 -12.84 9.84 -2.34
C SER A 88 -12.13 8.50 -2.50
N VAL A 89 -12.26 7.61 -1.49
CA VAL A 89 -11.47 6.38 -1.42
C VAL A 89 -12.25 5.18 -1.95
N THR A 90 -11.62 4.42 -2.83
CA THR A 90 -11.98 3.03 -3.16
C THR A 90 -10.93 2.12 -2.54
N GLY A 91 -11.33 1.16 -1.70
CA GLY A 91 -10.45 0.12 -1.16
C GLY A 91 -10.75 -1.20 -1.84
N ILE A 92 -9.72 -1.92 -2.28
CA ILE A 92 -9.85 -3.27 -2.86
C ILE A 92 -8.94 -4.25 -2.14
N ASP A 93 -9.48 -5.41 -1.79
CA ASP A 93 -8.73 -6.52 -1.18
C ASP A 93 -9.28 -7.87 -1.64
N ALA A 94 -8.39 -8.85 -1.78
CA ALA A 94 -8.78 -10.20 -2.18
C ALA A 94 -9.52 -10.98 -1.07
N SER A 95 -9.37 -10.55 0.21
CA SER A 95 -10.03 -11.16 1.36
C SER A 95 -11.42 -10.55 1.59
N ASP A 96 -12.47 -11.34 1.32
CA ASP A 96 -13.85 -10.95 1.63
C ASP A 96 -14.05 -10.68 3.13
N ALA A 97 -13.39 -11.42 3.99
CA ALA A 97 -13.46 -11.22 5.43
C ALA A 97 -12.83 -9.90 5.87
N ALA A 98 -11.68 -9.49 5.29
CA ALA A 98 -11.07 -8.20 5.54
C ALA A 98 -11.97 -7.06 5.05
N ILE A 99 -12.55 -7.17 3.86
CA ILE A 99 -13.50 -6.18 3.33
C ILE A 99 -14.75 -6.06 4.21
N LYS A 100 -15.27 -7.16 4.73
CA LYS A 100 -16.40 -7.11 5.70
C LYS A 100 -16.00 -6.37 6.99
N ALA A 101 -14.79 -6.61 7.51
CA ALA A 101 -14.28 -5.88 8.67
C ALA A 101 -14.12 -4.39 8.37
N ALA A 102 -13.57 -4.03 7.21
CA ALA A 102 -13.42 -2.64 6.76
C ALA A 102 -14.78 -1.92 6.64
N LYS A 103 -15.76 -2.53 5.97
CA LYS A 103 -17.12 -1.97 5.84
C LYS A 103 -17.77 -1.74 7.21
N ARG A 104 -17.75 -2.76 8.08
CA ARG A 104 -18.33 -2.65 9.43
C ARG A 104 -17.72 -1.50 10.22
N HIS A 105 -16.40 -1.33 10.17
CA HIS A 105 -15.74 -0.28 10.95
C HIS A 105 -15.96 1.10 10.34
N SER A 106 -15.93 1.25 9.02
CA SER A 106 -16.23 2.51 8.35
C SER A 106 -17.68 2.96 8.58
N ASP A 107 -18.65 2.04 8.57
CA ASP A 107 -20.06 2.33 8.89
C ASP A 107 -20.22 2.85 10.33
N LEU A 108 -19.58 2.19 11.31
CA LEU A 108 -19.55 2.63 12.71
C LEU A 108 -18.87 4.01 12.86
N SER A 109 -17.89 4.30 12.02
CA SER A 109 -17.17 5.58 11.98
C SER A 109 -17.89 6.67 11.18
N GLY A 110 -19.03 6.37 10.54
CA GLY A 110 -19.78 7.32 9.70
C GLY A 110 -19.03 7.73 8.42
N LEU A 111 -18.10 6.89 7.93
CA LEU A 111 -17.31 7.15 6.73
C LEU A 111 -17.93 6.47 5.51
N LYS A 112 -17.90 7.17 4.38
CA LYS A 112 -18.33 6.63 3.09
C LYS A 112 -17.11 6.22 2.27
N ILE A 113 -16.83 4.91 2.22
CA ILE A 113 -15.70 4.32 1.49
C ILE A 113 -16.26 3.22 0.59
N ASN A 114 -15.81 3.19 -0.66
CA ASN A 114 -16.19 2.14 -1.61
C ASN A 114 -15.26 0.94 -1.45
N TYR A 115 -15.66 -0.07 -0.67
CA TYR A 115 -14.88 -1.30 -0.49
C TYR A 115 -15.34 -2.40 -1.44
N ILE A 116 -14.38 -3.01 -2.15
CA ILE A 116 -14.59 -4.04 -3.18
C ILE A 116 -13.78 -5.29 -2.81
N THR A 117 -14.44 -6.45 -2.80
CA THR A 117 -13.73 -7.75 -2.74
C THR A 117 -13.27 -8.14 -4.13
N GLY A 118 -11.98 -8.38 -4.32
CA GLY A 118 -11.40 -8.77 -5.60
C GLY A 118 -9.94 -8.36 -5.73
N ASP A 119 -9.45 -8.46 -6.94
CA ASP A 119 -8.13 -7.99 -7.32
C ASP A 119 -8.22 -6.81 -8.32
N ILE A 120 -7.05 -6.27 -8.71
CA ILE A 120 -6.99 -5.10 -9.59
C ILE A 120 -7.59 -5.35 -10.99
N THR A 121 -7.72 -6.60 -11.43
CA THR A 121 -8.31 -6.93 -12.74
C THR A 121 -9.78 -6.55 -12.81
N THR A 122 -10.49 -6.66 -11.67
CA THR A 122 -11.87 -6.20 -11.53
C THR A 122 -12.01 -4.73 -11.91
N LEU A 123 -11.14 -3.87 -11.38
CA LEU A 123 -11.17 -2.43 -11.64
C LEU A 123 -10.67 -2.08 -13.05
N ILE A 124 -9.70 -2.82 -13.57
CA ILE A 124 -9.19 -2.63 -14.95
C ILE A 124 -10.32 -2.88 -15.96
N SER A 125 -11.15 -3.92 -15.74
CA SER A 125 -12.27 -4.21 -16.62
C SER A 125 -13.37 -3.13 -16.62
N GLU A 126 -13.47 -2.35 -15.54
CA GLU A 126 -14.40 -1.23 -15.40
C GLU A 126 -13.85 0.10 -15.97
N ASN A 127 -12.62 0.10 -16.48
CA ASN A 127 -11.94 1.29 -17.01
C ASN A 127 -11.90 2.48 -16.02
N LYS A 128 -11.86 2.19 -14.71
CA LYS A 128 -11.77 3.23 -13.67
C LYS A 128 -10.35 3.76 -13.57
N LEU A 129 -10.22 5.08 -13.44
CA LEU A 129 -8.94 5.77 -13.27
C LEU A 129 -8.95 6.61 -12.00
N TYR A 130 -7.82 6.56 -11.29
CA TYR A 130 -7.61 7.24 -10.02
C TYR A 130 -6.50 8.28 -10.13
N ASP A 131 -6.62 9.37 -9.36
CA ASP A 131 -5.57 10.39 -9.25
C ASP A 131 -4.35 9.83 -8.52
N VAL A 132 -4.61 9.01 -7.51
CA VAL A 132 -3.58 8.37 -6.68
C VAL A 132 -3.94 6.90 -6.47
N VAL A 133 -2.95 6.03 -6.62
CA VAL A 133 -3.05 4.60 -6.25
C VAL A 133 -2.03 4.33 -5.15
N VAL A 134 -2.49 3.79 -4.02
CA VAL A 134 -1.66 3.37 -2.90
C VAL A 134 -1.62 1.84 -2.87
N ALA A 135 -0.44 1.26 -2.73
CA ALA A 135 -0.22 -0.17 -2.49
C ALA A 135 0.78 -0.31 -1.32
N SER A 136 0.24 -0.46 -0.11
CA SER A 136 1.02 -0.48 1.12
C SER A 136 1.20 -1.90 1.63
N GLU A 137 2.43 -2.41 1.69
CA GLU A 137 2.77 -3.79 2.09
C GLU A 137 2.05 -4.85 1.22
N VAL A 138 2.03 -4.64 -0.09
CA VAL A 138 1.36 -5.53 -1.05
C VAL A 138 2.35 -6.15 -2.03
N ILE A 139 3.31 -5.36 -2.51
CA ILE A 139 4.17 -5.76 -3.63
C ILE A 139 5.05 -6.98 -3.32
N GLU A 140 5.40 -7.22 -2.07
CA GLU A 140 6.13 -8.41 -1.61
C GLU A 140 5.29 -9.69 -1.59
N HIS A 141 3.96 -9.55 -1.72
CA HIS A 141 3.00 -10.67 -1.68
C HIS A 141 2.51 -11.09 -3.06
N VAL A 142 2.86 -10.36 -4.12
CA VAL A 142 2.44 -10.69 -5.47
C VAL A 142 3.38 -11.67 -6.17
N PHE A 143 2.86 -12.44 -7.12
CA PHE A 143 3.68 -13.40 -7.90
C PHE A 143 4.67 -12.69 -8.83
N SER A 144 4.24 -11.63 -9.50
CA SER A 144 5.04 -10.85 -10.44
C SER A 144 4.93 -9.37 -10.14
N PRO A 145 5.91 -8.78 -9.43
CA PRO A 145 5.92 -7.35 -9.14
C PRO A 145 5.80 -6.47 -10.40
N VAL A 146 6.48 -6.82 -11.49
CA VAL A 146 6.45 -6.03 -12.74
C VAL A 146 5.06 -6.05 -13.37
N GLU A 147 4.39 -7.19 -13.40
CA GLU A 147 3.05 -7.28 -13.99
C GLU A 147 2.00 -6.61 -13.08
N PHE A 148 2.17 -6.72 -11.77
CA PHE A 148 1.36 -5.98 -10.82
C PHE A 148 1.46 -4.46 -11.04
N LEU A 149 2.68 -3.93 -11.17
CA LEU A 149 2.92 -2.51 -11.45
C LEU A 149 2.34 -2.07 -12.81
N LYS A 150 2.46 -2.90 -13.85
CA LYS A 150 1.80 -2.64 -15.15
C LYS A 150 0.27 -2.64 -15.02
N GLY A 151 -0.29 -3.50 -14.18
CA GLY A 151 -1.71 -3.51 -13.84
C GLY A 151 -2.12 -2.21 -13.14
N LEU A 152 -1.37 -1.78 -12.13
CA LEU A 152 -1.61 -0.51 -11.43
C LEU A 152 -1.50 0.68 -12.39
N LYS A 153 -0.58 0.63 -13.36
CA LYS A 153 -0.45 1.68 -14.40
C LYS A 153 -1.73 1.91 -15.19
N LYS A 154 -2.53 0.86 -15.41
CA LYS A 154 -3.82 0.96 -16.11
C LYS A 154 -4.92 1.62 -15.26
N LEU A 155 -4.71 1.73 -13.94
CA LEU A 155 -5.65 2.33 -12.99
C LEU A 155 -5.29 3.75 -12.59
N VAL A 156 -4.08 4.21 -12.92
CA VAL A 156 -3.61 5.56 -12.62
C VAL A 156 -3.90 6.47 -13.80
N LYS A 157 -4.49 7.66 -13.54
CA LYS A 157 -4.65 8.72 -14.55
C LYS A 157 -3.31 9.14 -15.15
N PRO A 158 -3.29 9.69 -16.38
CA PRO A 158 -2.10 10.37 -16.91
C PRO A 158 -1.56 11.40 -15.89
N ASN A 159 -0.25 11.35 -15.62
CA ASN A 159 0.42 12.17 -14.59
C ASN A 159 -0.08 11.94 -13.15
N GLY A 160 -0.91 10.95 -12.91
CA GLY A 160 -1.32 10.53 -11.57
C GLY A 160 -0.16 9.85 -10.81
N LYS A 161 -0.35 9.62 -9.53
CA LYS A 161 0.68 9.09 -8.63
C LYS A 161 0.42 7.65 -8.21
N ILE A 162 1.51 6.90 -8.09
CA ILE A 162 1.51 5.64 -7.34
C ILE A 162 2.36 5.82 -6.08
N ILE A 163 1.88 5.30 -4.96
CA ILE A 163 2.59 5.30 -3.68
C ILE A 163 2.70 3.85 -3.21
N ILE A 164 3.92 3.41 -2.95
CA ILE A 164 4.22 2.04 -2.50
C ILE A 164 5.01 2.12 -1.21
N THR A 165 4.61 1.33 -0.20
CA THR A 165 5.44 1.06 0.97
C THR A 165 5.73 -0.43 1.03
N THR A 166 6.96 -0.80 1.41
CA THR A 166 7.38 -2.21 1.50
C THR A 166 8.65 -2.36 2.33
N ILE A 167 9.09 -3.60 2.51
CA ILE A 167 10.28 -3.97 3.27
C ILE A 167 11.46 -4.20 2.32
N SER A 168 12.61 -3.59 2.63
CA SER A 168 13.85 -3.79 1.87
C SER A 168 14.46 -5.16 2.13
N ARG A 169 14.94 -5.85 1.08
CA ARG A 169 15.74 -7.08 1.18
C ARG A 169 17.17 -6.77 1.64
N SER A 170 17.34 -6.57 2.93
CA SER A 170 18.62 -6.26 3.56
C SER A 170 19.01 -7.29 4.61
N ILE A 171 20.29 -7.32 5.01
CA ILE A 171 20.75 -8.16 6.12
C ILE A 171 20.05 -7.74 7.43
N LYS A 172 19.79 -6.45 7.62
CA LYS A 172 19.08 -5.92 8.79
C LYS A 172 17.64 -6.44 8.85
N SER A 173 16.91 -6.39 7.72
CA SER A 173 15.55 -6.91 7.66
C SER A 173 15.51 -8.44 7.89
N LEU A 174 16.52 -9.19 7.40
CA LEU A 174 16.65 -10.61 7.66
C LEU A 174 16.85 -10.91 9.16
N LEU A 175 17.73 -10.16 9.84
CA LEU A 175 17.98 -10.32 11.27
C LEU A 175 16.73 -10.01 12.09
N ILE A 176 16.04 -8.92 11.78
CA ILE A 176 14.82 -8.53 12.49
C ILE A 176 13.68 -9.52 12.20
N ALA A 177 13.52 -9.98 10.96
CA ALA A 177 12.55 -11.01 10.63
C ALA A 177 12.81 -12.33 11.38
N LYS A 178 14.09 -12.74 11.57
CA LYS A 178 14.45 -13.88 12.39
C LYS A 178 14.17 -13.66 13.87
N ILE A 179 14.57 -12.52 14.42
CA ILE A 179 14.31 -12.17 15.83
C ILE A 179 12.81 -12.04 16.08
N ALA A 180 12.09 -11.38 15.17
CA ALA A 180 10.64 -11.30 15.24
C ALA A 180 9.99 -12.70 15.17
N ALA A 181 10.47 -13.58 14.29
CA ALA A 181 10.00 -14.96 14.22
C ALA A 181 10.25 -15.74 15.53
N GLU A 182 11.36 -15.50 16.22
CA GLU A 182 11.68 -16.17 17.48
C GLU A 182 10.92 -15.61 18.69
N TYR A 183 10.73 -14.27 18.74
CA TYR A 183 10.07 -13.60 19.87
C TYR A 183 8.57 -13.36 19.66
N ILE A 184 8.10 -13.24 18.43
CA ILE A 184 6.72 -12.90 18.05
C ILE A 184 5.93 -14.15 17.60
N THR A 185 6.52 -15.36 17.64
CA THR A 185 5.83 -16.62 17.28
C THR A 185 4.55 -16.89 18.07
N LYS A 186 4.26 -16.11 19.09
CA LYS A 186 2.95 -16.12 19.76
C LYS A 186 1.93 -15.17 19.11
N MET A 187 2.33 -14.23 18.27
CA MET A 187 1.44 -13.19 17.71
C MET A 187 1.38 -13.18 16.17
N ILE A 188 2.45 -13.59 15.48
CA ILE A 188 2.47 -13.64 14.01
C ILE A 188 2.86 -15.06 13.59
N PRO A 189 2.03 -15.77 12.81
CA PRO A 189 2.35 -17.13 12.35
C PRO A 189 3.64 -17.18 11.56
N VAL A 190 4.47 -18.22 11.82
CA VAL A 190 5.74 -18.50 11.11
C VAL A 190 5.50 -18.51 9.60
N GLY A 191 6.34 -17.79 8.83
CA GLY A 191 6.27 -17.76 7.36
C GLY A 191 5.63 -16.51 6.76
N THR A 192 5.31 -15.48 7.56
CA THR A 192 4.68 -14.23 7.07
C THR A 192 5.58 -13.44 6.12
N HIS A 193 6.89 -13.49 6.33
CA HIS A 193 7.85 -12.77 5.50
C HIS A 193 8.87 -13.73 4.92
N GLN A 194 8.65 -14.15 3.67
CA GLN A 194 9.70 -14.82 2.91
C GLN A 194 10.70 -13.73 2.48
N TRP A 195 11.82 -13.61 3.20
CA TRP A 195 12.86 -12.60 2.93
C TRP A 195 13.26 -12.50 1.44
N LYS A 196 13.17 -13.59 0.69
CA LYS A 196 13.44 -13.61 -0.75
C LYS A 196 12.43 -12.81 -1.57
N LYS A 197 11.24 -12.56 -1.05
CA LYS A 197 10.19 -11.75 -1.70
C LYS A 197 10.33 -10.25 -1.42
N PHE A 198 11.17 -9.85 -0.44
CA PHE A 198 11.45 -8.44 -0.18
C PHE A 198 12.20 -7.83 -1.37
N ILE A 199 11.93 -6.57 -1.65
CA ILE A 199 12.44 -5.88 -2.83
C ILE A 199 13.36 -4.75 -2.36
N LYS A 200 14.57 -4.66 -2.93
CA LYS A 200 15.45 -3.53 -2.65
C LYS A 200 14.91 -2.24 -3.31
N PRO A 201 15.19 -1.06 -2.72
CA PRO A 201 14.75 0.21 -3.31
C PRO A 201 15.16 0.38 -4.78
N GLU A 202 16.40 0.02 -5.14
CA GLU A 202 16.91 0.11 -6.51
C GLU A 202 16.15 -0.83 -7.45
N GLU A 203 15.86 -2.07 -7.00
CA GLU A 203 15.10 -3.05 -7.79
C GLU A 203 13.65 -2.54 -8.02
N LEU A 204 13.03 -1.92 -7.01
CA LEU A 204 11.68 -1.36 -7.16
C LEU A 204 11.67 -0.15 -8.11
N GLN A 205 12.73 0.68 -8.09
CA GLN A 205 12.88 1.78 -9.05
C GLN A 205 12.95 1.27 -10.49
N ASP A 206 13.77 0.24 -10.74
CA ASP A 206 13.88 -0.38 -12.07
C ASP A 206 12.54 -0.99 -12.53
N LEU A 207 11.82 -1.66 -11.63
CA LEU A 207 10.51 -2.23 -11.92
C LEU A 207 9.46 -1.15 -12.22
N LEU A 208 9.49 -0.03 -11.51
CA LEU A 208 8.62 1.11 -11.76
C LEU A 208 8.90 1.75 -13.12
N ASP A 209 10.17 1.93 -13.49
CA ASP A 209 10.54 2.45 -14.81
C ASP A 209 10.04 1.53 -15.93
N VAL A 210 10.27 0.23 -15.83
CA VAL A 210 9.76 -0.78 -16.78
C VAL A 210 8.23 -0.73 -16.88
N ALA A 211 7.53 -0.47 -15.78
CA ALA A 211 6.08 -0.36 -15.77
C ALA A 211 5.55 1.00 -16.28
N GLY A 212 6.43 1.94 -16.61
CA GLY A 212 6.07 3.25 -17.14
C GLY A 212 5.75 4.29 -16.06
N PHE A 213 6.49 4.23 -14.94
CA PHE A 213 6.47 5.25 -13.89
C PHE A 213 7.85 5.90 -13.75
N LYS A 214 7.87 7.16 -13.35
CA LYS A 214 9.08 7.89 -12.97
C LYS A 214 9.04 8.11 -11.46
N VAL A 215 10.06 7.65 -10.76
CA VAL A 215 10.20 7.88 -9.31
C VAL A 215 10.44 9.35 -9.04
N ASP A 216 9.67 9.91 -8.12
CA ASP A 216 9.79 11.31 -7.70
C ASP A 216 10.50 11.43 -6.36
N MET A 217 10.20 10.53 -5.41
CA MET A 217 10.75 10.57 -4.05
C MET A 217 10.80 9.17 -3.43
N THR A 218 11.84 8.93 -2.66
CA THR A 218 11.98 7.73 -1.81
C THR A 218 12.34 8.16 -0.39
N ARG A 219 11.67 7.60 0.61
CA ARG A 219 11.94 7.85 2.03
C ARG A 219 12.06 6.54 2.78
N GLY A 220 12.94 6.51 3.77
CA GLY A 220 13.01 5.43 4.74
C GLY A 220 11.93 5.55 5.81
N ILE A 221 11.55 4.41 6.38
CA ILE A 221 10.66 4.31 7.53
C ILE A 221 11.41 3.56 8.62
N SER A 222 11.78 4.26 9.69
CA SER A 222 12.59 3.72 10.80
C SER A 222 11.84 3.78 12.13
N PHE A 223 11.99 2.72 12.94
CA PHE A 223 11.44 2.70 14.29
C PHE A 223 12.37 3.40 15.28
N LYS A 224 11.86 4.37 16.03
CA LYS A 224 12.58 5.09 17.07
C LYS A 224 12.20 4.53 18.44
N LEU A 225 13.07 3.70 19.01
CA LEU A 225 12.85 3.04 20.31
C LEU A 225 12.54 4.01 21.47
N LYS A 226 13.14 5.23 21.46
CA LYS A 226 12.90 6.23 22.51
C LYS A 226 11.47 6.77 22.50
N ASP A 227 10.87 6.87 21.33
CA ASP A 227 9.59 7.52 21.10
C ASP A 227 8.46 6.50 20.85
N ASP A 228 8.82 5.21 20.82
CA ASP A 228 7.92 4.08 20.51
C ASP A 228 7.07 4.31 19.25
N ARG A 229 7.70 4.86 18.19
CA ARG A 229 7.03 5.21 16.94
C ARG A 229 7.91 5.05 15.71
N PHE A 230 7.27 4.88 14.57
CA PHE A 230 7.91 5.00 13.26
C PHE A 230 8.02 6.47 12.84
N VAL A 231 9.10 6.80 12.13
CA VAL A 231 9.36 8.13 11.56
C VAL A 231 9.89 8.01 10.14
N LEU A 232 9.69 9.05 9.32
CA LEU A 232 10.34 9.19 8.03
C LEU A 232 11.79 9.63 8.24
N ASP A 233 12.72 9.00 7.51
CA ASP A 233 14.12 9.39 7.43
C ASP A 233 14.73 9.00 6.07
N ASP A 234 16.04 9.13 5.91
CA ASP A 234 16.73 8.78 4.68
C ASP A 234 17.27 7.33 4.68
N ASN A 235 17.01 6.56 5.74
CA ASN A 235 17.49 5.19 5.88
C ASN A 235 16.51 4.19 5.24
N ILE A 236 16.72 3.89 3.96
CA ILE A 236 15.91 2.97 3.16
C ILE A 236 16.29 1.48 3.35
N SER A 237 17.13 1.16 4.36
CA SER A 237 17.66 -0.20 4.53
C SER A 237 16.69 -1.21 5.15
N MET A 238 15.58 -0.75 5.71
CA MET A 238 14.57 -1.58 6.38
C MET A 238 13.21 -1.47 5.68
N ASN A 239 12.37 -0.56 6.15
CA ASN A 239 11.12 -0.22 5.47
C ASN A 239 11.32 1.08 4.70
N TYR A 240 10.68 1.19 3.57
CA TYR A 240 10.74 2.38 2.74
C TYR A 240 9.43 2.64 2.02
N ALA A 241 9.28 3.88 1.58
CA ALA A 241 8.16 4.35 0.79
C ALA A 241 8.65 5.04 -0.47
N ILE A 242 7.98 4.80 -1.58
CA ILE A 242 8.26 5.42 -2.88
C ILE A 242 6.98 6.07 -3.39
N VAL A 243 7.11 7.28 -3.94
CA VAL A 243 6.11 7.88 -4.81
C VAL A 243 6.66 8.01 -6.22
N ALA A 244 5.84 7.67 -7.21
CA ALA A 244 6.20 7.77 -8.62
C ALA A 244 5.04 8.30 -9.47
N THR A 245 5.37 9.00 -10.55
CA THR A 245 4.42 9.56 -11.51
C THR A 245 4.20 8.60 -12.67
N ALA A 246 2.96 8.42 -13.07
CA ALA A 246 2.59 7.69 -14.28
C ALA A 246 3.01 8.47 -15.55
N ILE A 247 4.01 7.96 -16.29
CA ILE A 247 4.51 8.59 -17.51
C ILE A 247 3.45 8.46 -18.61
N VAL A 248 3.17 9.56 -19.29
CA VAL A 248 2.44 9.54 -20.55
C VAL A 248 3.47 9.27 -21.65
N LYS A 249 3.33 8.18 -22.39
CA LYS A 249 4.11 8.02 -23.62
C LYS A 249 3.55 9.02 -24.64
N ASP A 250 4.32 10.05 -24.96
CA ASP A 250 4.01 10.87 -26.13
C ASP A 250 4.03 9.97 -27.36
N ASN A 251 2.87 9.74 -27.96
CA ASN A 251 2.75 9.12 -29.28
C ASN A 251 3.23 10.12 -30.36
N LYS A 252 4.47 10.59 -30.25
CA LYS A 252 5.13 11.38 -31.27
C LYS A 252 6.36 10.62 -31.75
N GLU A 253 6.13 9.51 -32.45
CA GLU A 253 7.05 8.94 -33.42
C GLU A 253 6.21 8.04 -34.34
N CYS A 254 5.65 8.64 -35.38
CA CYS A 254 5.34 8.05 -36.68
C CYS A 254 5.86 8.97 -37.73
#